data_93a617ba252205aaf3b0de6dacdbb88b
#
_entry.id   93a617ba252205aaf3b0de6dacdbb88b
#
_cell.length_a   1.000
_cell.length_b   1.000
_cell.length_c   1.000
_cell.angle_alpha   90.00
_cell.angle_beta   90.00
_cell.angle_gamma   90.00
#
_symmetry.space_group_name_H-M   'P 1'
#
loop_
_entity.id
_entity.type
_entity.pdbx_description
1 polymer ?
#
loop_
_entity_poly.entity_id
_entity_poly.type
_entity_poly.pdbx_seq_one_letter_code
_entity_poly.pdbx_strand_id
1 'polypeptide(L)'
;MRGVTPERNAMEYTFNKKSKTGDISPLIYGHFIEHFHRQIYGGLYDPQNPLSDEDGLRTDVLDAMRRIHVPVLRWPGGCFVSSYHWEYGVGKTRTPMFDKAWRVEDPNTFGTDEYVAACRKIGCEPYICTNAGTGDEEEMSNWVEYCNLENEGQYAKRRIANGFPQPHAVKYWSIGNENYGKW
;
A
#
# COMPACT_ATOMS: atom_id res chain seq x y z
N MET A 1 28.45 38.50 38.11
CA MET A 1 28.31 38.30 36.63
C MET A 1 26.86 37.93 36.36
N ARG A 2 26.09 38.83 35.74
CA ARG A 2 24.70 38.53 35.36
C ARG A 2 24.76 37.86 33.98
N GLY A 3 24.27 36.62 33.93
CA GLY A 3 24.21 35.89 32.66
C GLY A 3 23.20 36.56 31.71
N VAL A 4 23.68 36.94 30.54
CA VAL A 4 22.85 37.40 29.43
C VAL A 4 22.22 36.16 28.83
N THR A 5 20.91 35.98 29.06
CA THR A 5 20.11 35.03 28.30
C THR A 5 20.02 35.54 26.86
N PRO A 6 20.35 34.75 25.83
CA PRO A 6 20.20 35.18 24.44
C PRO A 6 18.70 35.38 24.18
N GLU A 7 18.32 36.56 23.71
CA GLU A 7 17.00 36.81 23.16
C GLU A 7 16.76 35.85 22.02
N ARG A 8 15.76 34.97 22.15
CA ARG A 8 15.25 34.19 21.03
C ARG A 8 14.56 35.18 20.12
N ASN A 9 15.11 35.41 18.94
CA ASN A 9 14.43 36.14 17.89
C ASN A 9 13.11 35.40 17.61
N ALA A 10 12.01 35.94 18.07
CA ALA A 10 10.68 35.43 17.76
C ALA A 10 10.44 35.68 16.26
N MET A 11 10.25 34.59 15.52
CA MET A 11 9.88 34.66 14.10
C MET A 11 8.36 34.87 14.04
N GLU A 12 7.94 36.04 13.55
CA GLU A 12 6.52 36.35 13.37
C GLU A 12 6.07 35.86 12.00
N TYR A 13 5.02 35.06 11.97
CA TYR A 13 4.38 34.60 10.73
C TYR A 13 3.01 35.26 10.57
N THR A 14 2.83 35.98 9.48
CA THR A 14 1.53 36.58 9.15
C THR A 14 0.86 35.77 8.06
N PHE A 15 -0.32 35.21 8.36
CA PHE A 15 -1.15 34.48 7.41
C PHE A 15 -2.25 35.40 6.87
N ASN A 16 -2.29 35.57 5.55
CA ASN A 16 -3.33 36.37 4.89
C ASN A 16 -4.21 35.43 4.03
N LYS A 17 -5.47 35.25 4.41
CA LYS A 17 -6.44 34.41 3.67
C LYS A 17 -6.65 34.83 2.22
N LYS A 18 -6.32 36.07 1.86
CA LYS A 18 -6.42 36.58 0.48
C LYS A 18 -5.22 36.21 -0.39
N SER A 19 -4.14 35.71 0.21
CA SER A 19 -2.90 35.30 -0.48
C SER A 19 -2.87 33.81 -0.76
N LYS A 20 -3.99 33.23 -1.22
CA LYS A 20 -4.02 31.82 -1.61
C LYS A 20 -3.11 31.61 -2.81
N THR A 21 -2.08 30.78 -2.68
CA THR A 21 -1.11 30.47 -3.73
C THR A 21 -1.38 29.15 -4.44
N GLY A 22 -2.31 28.34 -3.91
CA GLY A 22 -2.66 27.04 -4.49
C GLY A 22 -3.64 26.27 -3.62
N ASP A 23 -4.03 25.10 -4.11
CA ASP A 23 -4.81 24.11 -3.37
C ASP A 23 -3.91 23.00 -2.85
N ILE A 24 -4.19 22.55 -1.63
CA ILE A 24 -3.51 21.40 -1.05
C ILE A 24 -4.19 20.13 -1.57
N SER A 25 -3.43 19.25 -2.21
CA SER A 25 -3.96 17.96 -2.63
C SER A 25 -4.38 17.12 -1.40
N PRO A 26 -5.58 16.53 -1.38
CA PRO A 26 -6.00 15.65 -0.29
C PRO A 26 -5.09 14.42 -0.16
N LEU A 27 -4.34 14.06 -1.18
CA LEU A 27 -3.44 12.91 -1.15
C LEU A 27 -2.30 13.04 -0.13
N ILE A 28 -1.99 14.26 0.35
CA ILE A 28 -1.01 14.44 1.44
C ILE A 28 -1.46 13.77 2.76
N TYR A 29 -2.75 13.49 2.90
CA TYR A 29 -3.33 12.77 4.04
C TYR A 29 -3.41 11.27 3.78
N GLY A 30 -2.66 10.76 2.79
CA GLY A 30 -2.55 9.35 2.49
C GLY A 30 -1.94 8.56 3.64
N HIS A 31 -2.27 7.28 3.67
CA HIS A 31 -1.76 6.32 4.63
C HIS A 31 -0.99 5.22 3.92
N PHE A 32 -0.34 4.37 4.69
CA PHE A 32 0.28 3.15 4.17
C PHE A 32 0.01 1.96 5.08
N ILE A 33 0.01 0.80 4.48
CA ILE A 33 0.08 -0.50 5.14
C ILE A 33 1.23 -1.28 4.55
N GLU A 34 1.84 -2.14 5.36
CA GLU A 34 2.91 -3.02 4.92
C GLU A 34 2.86 -4.36 5.63
N HIS A 35 3.53 -5.34 5.06
CA HIS A 35 3.71 -6.66 5.69
C HIS A 35 4.70 -6.52 6.85
N PHE A 36 4.20 -5.95 7.95
CA PHE A 36 4.96 -5.64 9.15
C PHE A 36 4.17 -6.09 10.38
N HIS A 37 4.68 -7.10 11.06
CA HIS A 37 4.03 -7.69 12.23
C HIS A 37 2.54 -7.95 12.00
N ARG A 38 1.66 -7.22 12.71
CA ARG A 38 0.21 -7.42 12.68
C ARG A 38 -0.55 -6.32 11.92
N GLN A 39 0.09 -5.60 11.01
CA GLN A 39 -0.63 -4.62 10.20
C GLN A 39 -1.56 -5.28 9.18
N ILE A 40 -1.08 -6.31 8.52
CA ILE A 40 -1.86 -7.09 7.54
C ILE A 40 -2.49 -8.29 8.24
N TYR A 41 -1.72 -9.34 8.52
CA TYR A 41 -2.21 -10.58 9.14
C TYR A 41 -2.56 -10.38 10.61
N GLY A 42 -3.82 -10.65 10.98
CA GLY A 42 -4.37 -10.37 12.31
C GLY A 42 -4.61 -8.89 12.58
N GLY A 43 -4.47 -8.05 11.54
CA GLY A 43 -4.78 -6.63 11.51
C GLY A 43 -5.90 -6.36 10.52
N LEU A 44 -5.56 -5.79 9.34
CA LEU A 44 -6.54 -5.51 8.28
C LEU A 44 -7.14 -6.79 7.69
N TYR A 45 -6.34 -7.85 7.57
CA TYR A 45 -6.73 -9.15 7.03
C TYR A 45 -6.61 -10.23 8.10
N ASP A 46 -7.73 -10.80 8.48
CA ASP A 46 -7.83 -11.84 9.50
C ASP A 46 -9.08 -12.72 9.24
N PRO A 47 -9.02 -13.66 8.28
CA PRO A 47 -10.18 -14.43 7.84
C PRO A 47 -10.90 -15.22 8.95
N GLN A 48 -10.22 -15.50 10.06
CA GLN A 48 -10.80 -16.24 11.19
C GLN A 48 -11.41 -15.33 12.25
N ASN A 49 -11.29 -14.02 12.11
CA ASN A 49 -11.84 -13.08 13.09
C ASN A 49 -13.36 -12.91 12.90
N PRO A 50 -14.16 -12.93 13.98
CA PRO A 50 -15.62 -12.75 13.87
C PRO A 50 -16.03 -11.37 13.36
N LEU A 51 -15.13 -10.39 13.33
CA LEU A 51 -15.35 -9.07 12.75
C LEU A 51 -14.90 -8.96 11.29
N SER A 52 -14.44 -10.05 10.68
CA SER A 52 -14.07 -10.04 9.27
C SER A 52 -15.26 -10.36 8.38
N ASP A 53 -15.25 -9.75 7.20
CA ASP A 53 -16.22 -10.04 6.15
C ASP A 53 -15.87 -11.33 5.37
N GLU A 54 -16.61 -11.62 4.31
CA GLU A 54 -16.41 -12.79 3.44
C GLU A 54 -15.07 -12.80 2.71
N ASP A 55 -14.43 -11.65 2.54
CA ASP A 55 -13.10 -11.52 1.94
C ASP A 55 -11.97 -11.61 2.98
N GLY A 56 -12.32 -11.83 4.26
CA GLY A 56 -11.35 -11.90 5.37
C GLY A 56 -10.85 -10.54 5.84
N LEU A 57 -11.50 -9.45 5.44
CA LEU A 57 -11.12 -8.09 5.80
C LEU A 57 -11.84 -7.65 7.08
N ARG A 58 -11.10 -7.11 8.03
CA ARG A 58 -11.61 -6.60 9.32
C ARG A 58 -12.49 -5.37 9.11
N THR A 59 -13.79 -5.53 9.31
CA THR A 59 -14.78 -4.45 9.09
C THR A 59 -14.59 -3.27 10.02
N ASP A 60 -14.20 -3.51 11.27
CA ASP A 60 -13.88 -2.45 12.23
C ASP A 60 -12.66 -1.61 11.82
N VAL A 61 -11.64 -2.24 11.20
CA VAL A 61 -10.48 -1.54 10.65
C VAL A 61 -10.88 -0.74 9.41
N LEU A 62 -11.64 -1.34 8.49
CA LEU A 62 -12.16 -0.64 7.31
C LEU A 62 -12.99 0.59 7.70
N ASP A 63 -13.85 0.46 8.71
CA ASP A 63 -14.69 1.56 9.19
C ASP A 63 -13.85 2.67 9.86
N ALA A 64 -12.78 2.31 10.58
CA ALA A 64 -11.87 3.30 11.13
C ALA A 64 -11.19 4.11 10.01
N MET A 65 -10.73 3.43 8.95
CA MET A 65 -10.10 4.09 7.79
C MET A 65 -11.08 4.96 7.00
N ARG A 66 -12.33 4.54 6.85
CA ARG A 66 -13.40 5.37 6.26
C ARG A 66 -13.65 6.64 7.06
N ARG A 67 -13.72 6.53 8.40
CA ARG A 67 -13.96 7.68 9.28
C ARG A 67 -12.88 8.75 9.22
N ILE A 68 -11.64 8.37 9.00
CA ILE A 68 -10.53 9.32 8.81
C ILE A 68 -10.36 9.76 7.36
N HIS A 69 -11.24 9.30 6.46
CA HIS A 69 -11.25 9.67 5.04
C HIS A 69 -9.91 9.45 4.34
N VAL A 70 -9.32 8.24 4.49
CA VAL A 70 -8.06 7.88 3.81
C VAL A 70 -8.21 8.10 2.31
N PRO A 71 -7.46 9.02 1.67
CA PRO A 71 -7.61 9.30 0.24
C PRO A 71 -6.82 8.36 -0.66
N VAL A 72 -5.69 7.85 -0.15
CA VAL A 72 -4.81 6.92 -0.84
C VAL A 72 -4.13 6.02 0.19
N LEU A 73 -3.99 4.75 -0.14
CA LEU A 73 -3.36 3.76 0.71
C LEU A 73 -2.18 3.13 -0.02
N ARG A 74 -0.96 3.26 0.50
CA ARG A 74 0.25 2.66 -0.09
C ARG A 74 0.47 1.25 0.45
N TRP A 75 0.89 0.33 -0.44
CA TRP A 75 1.20 -1.07 -0.16
C TRP A 75 2.20 -1.61 -1.21
N PRO A 76 2.94 -2.70 -1.02
CA PRO A 76 3.00 -3.60 0.14
C PRO A 76 3.93 -3.12 1.26
N GLY A 77 4.47 -1.94 1.14
CA GLY A 77 5.18 -1.32 2.23
C GLY A 77 6.63 -1.09 1.95
N GLY A 78 7.32 -0.86 3.02
CA GLY A 78 8.64 -0.50 3.36
C GLY A 78 9.71 -1.46 2.85
N CYS A 79 10.53 -2.00 3.78
CA CYS A 79 11.59 -2.96 3.45
C CYS A 79 11.08 -4.24 2.77
N PHE A 80 9.88 -4.68 3.12
CA PHE A 80 9.24 -5.88 2.58
C PHE A 80 9.22 -5.90 1.05
N VAL A 81 8.90 -4.78 0.39
CA VAL A 81 8.75 -4.76 -1.07
C VAL A 81 10.03 -5.12 -1.82
N SER A 82 11.20 -4.88 -1.24
CA SER A 82 12.48 -5.17 -1.88
C SER A 82 12.77 -6.65 -2.12
N SER A 83 11.99 -7.54 -1.51
CA SER A 83 12.04 -9.00 -1.73
C SER A 83 10.68 -9.60 -2.09
N TYR A 84 9.67 -8.79 -2.31
CA TYR A 84 8.31 -9.24 -2.61
C TYR A 84 8.10 -9.47 -4.10
N HIS A 85 7.76 -10.69 -4.47
CA HIS A 85 7.36 -11.07 -5.82
C HIS A 85 5.83 -11.18 -5.87
N TRP A 86 5.18 -10.20 -6.47
CA TRP A 86 3.73 -10.02 -6.45
C TRP A 86 2.94 -11.23 -6.97
N GLU A 87 3.54 -12.00 -7.89
CA GLU A 87 2.92 -13.19 -8.48
C GLU A 87 2.66 -14.29 -7.47
N TYR A 88 3.43 -14.32 -6.36
CA TYR A 88 3.23 -15.29 -5.28
C TYR A 88 1.95 -15.03 -4.48
N GLY A 89 1.48 -13.77 -4.51
CA GLY A 89 0.33 -13.28 -3.77
C GLY A 89 -0.97 -13.19 -4.57
N VAL A 90 -1.07 -13.79 -5.77
CA VAL A 90 -2.30 -13.73 -6.59
C VAL A 90 -2.80 -15.13 -6.97
N GLY A 91 -4.13 -15.23 -7.17
CA GLY A 91 -4.79 -16.49 -7.54
C GLY A 91 -5.07 -17.40 -6.35
N LYS A 92 -5.54 -18.62 -6.65
CA LYS A 92 -5.97 -19.59 -5.62
C LYS A 92 -4.81 -20.26 -4.89
N THR A 93 -3.71 -20.47 -5.59
CA THR A 93 -2.50 -21.07 -5.02
C THR A 93 -1.53 -19.95 -4.69
N ARG A 94 -1.18 -19.84 -3.44
CA ARG A 94 -0.22 -18.85 -2.94
C ARG A 94 1.13 -19.51 -2.71
N THR A 95 2.20 -18.77 -2.96
CA THR A 95 3.56 -19.25 -2.72
C THR A 95 4.11 -18.50 -1.50
N PRO A 96 4.24 -19.18 -0.33
CA PRO A 96 4.86 -18.56 0.83
C PRO A 96 6.29 -18.11 0.53
N MET A 97 6.72 -17.03 1.17
CA MET A 97 8.10 -16.55 1.05
C MET A 97 8.67 -16.20 2.42
N PHE A 98 9.99 -16.24 2.52
CA PHE A 98 10.69 -15.75 3.71
C PHE A 98 11.05 -14.29 3.51
N ASP A 99 10.45 -13.43 4.33
CA ASP A 99 10.79 -12.01 4.37
C ASP A 99 12.14 -11.83 5.07
N LYS A 100 13.13 -11.37 4.31
CA LYS A 100 14.50 -11.18 4.79
C LYS A 100 14.65 -9.96 5.71
N ALA A 101 13.81 -8.95 5.53
CA ALA A 101 13.86 -7.74 6.33
C ALA A 101 13.34 -7.98 7.75
N TRP A 102 12.19 -8.60 7.87
CA TRP A 102 11.53 -8.87 9.16
C TRP A 102 11.79 -10.27 9.70
N ARG A 103 12.45 -11.16 8.90
CA ARG A 103 12.82 -12.53 9.24
C ARG A 103 11.63 -13.38 9.67
N VAL A 104 10.57 -13.30 8.92
CA VAL A 104 9.34 -14.08 9.12
C VAL A 104 8.90 -14.72 7.81
N GLU A 105 8.16 -15.80 7.89
CA GLU A 105 7.48 -16.36 6.73
C GLU A 105 6.20 -15.55 6.45
N ASP A 106 6.03 -15.13 5.20
CA ASP A 106 4.81 -14.53 4.71
C ASP A 106 4.05 -15.59 3.89
N PRO A 107 2.80 -15.90 4.24
CA PRO A 107 2.01 -16.90 3.53
C PRO A 107 1.50 -16.39 2.16
N ASN A 108 1.66 -15.12 1.85
CA ASN A 108 1.17 -14.44 0.65
C ASN A 108 -0.35 -14.60 0.41
N THR A 109 -1.12 -14.80 1.48
CA THR A 109 -2.59 -14.90 1.39
C THR A 109 -3.30 -13.57 1.30
N PHE A 110 -2.57 -12.48 1.53
CA PHE A 110 -3.00 -11.11 1.24
C PHE A 110 -2.07 -10.54 0.16
N GLY A 111 -2.59 -10.39 -1.04
CA GLY A 111 -1.85 -9.88 -2.19
C GLY A 111 -2.60 -8.76 -2.90
N THR A 112 -2.31 -8.61 -4.19
CA THR A 112 -2.86 -7.52 -5.02
C THR A 112 -4.39 -7.46 -4.99
N ASP A 113 -5.04 -8.61 -5.13
CA ASP A 113 -6.49 -8.68 -5.26
C ASP A 113 -7.18 -8.30 -3.94
N GLU A 114 -6.72 -8.83 -2.82
CA GLU A 114 -7.22 -8.51 -1.47
C GLU A 114 -6.95 -7.04 -1.10
N TYR A 115 -5.77 -6.55 -1.46
CA TYR A 115 -5.40 -5.15 -1.22
C TYR A 115 -6.30 -4.17 -2.00
N VAL A 116 -6.53 -4.42 -3.29
CA VAL A 116 -7.41 -3.57 -4.09
C VAL A 116 -8.84 -3.65 -3.60
N ALA A 117 -9.32 -4.84 -3.21
CA ALA A 117 -10.64 -5.00 -2.59
C ALA A 117 -10.78 -4.17 -1.31
N ALA A 118 -9.76 -4.18 -0.44
CA ALA A 118 -9.72 -3.34 0.75
C ALA A 118 -9.80 -1.85 0.41
N CYS A 119 -9.00 -1.37 -0.56
CA CYS A 119 -9.05 0.01 -1.02
C CYS A 119 -10.44 0.41 -1.51
N ARG A 120 -11.10 -0.45 -2.30
CA ARG A 120 -12.46 -0.20 -2.79
C ARG A 120 -13.48 -0.12 -1.65
N LYS A 121 -13.38 -1.03 -0.66
CA LYS A 121 -14.24 -1.02 0.53
C LYS A 121 -14.00 0.19 1.43
N ILE A 122 -12.78 0.69 1.53
CA ILE A 122 -12.44 1.92 2.25
C ILE A 122 -12.94 3.16 1.48
N GLY A 123 -12.89 3.13 0.14
CA GLY A 123 -13.17 4.27 -0.72
C GLY A 123 -11.93 5.14 -0.98
N CYS A 124 -10.74 4.52 -0.99
CA CYS A 124 -9.46 5.18 -1.26
C CYS A 124 -8.83 4.69 -2.56
N GLU A 125 -7.89 5.47 -3.09
CA GLU A 125 -7.09 5.05 -4.25
C GLU A 125 -5.98 4.10 -3.80
N PRO A 126 -5.75 3.01 -4.53
CA PRO A 126 -4.58 2.16 -4.31
C PRO A 126 -3.31 2.84 -4.83
N TYR A 127 -2.21 2.67 -4.09
CA TYR A 127 -0.87 3.09 -4.46
C TYR A 127 0.10 1.93 -4.24
N ILE A 128 0.63 1.37 -5.32
CA ILE A 128 1.49 0.18 -5.27
C ILE A 128 2.96 0.57 -5.40
N CYS A 129 3.79 0.00 -4.51
CA CYS A 129 5.25 0.04 -4.64
C CYS A 129 5.72 -1.24 -5.31
N THR A 130 6.48 -1.14 -6.40
CA THR A 130 7.06 -2.30 -7.09
C THR A 130 8.38 -2.73 -6.46
N ASN A 131 8.79 -3.98 -6.69
CA ASN A 131 10.04 -4.51 -6.19
C ASN A 131 11.24 -4.04 -7.05
N ALA A 132 11.95 -3.02 -6.61
CA ALA A 132 13.20 -2.57 -7.23
C ALA A 132 14.45 -3.05 -6.46
N GLY A 133 14.30 -4.05 -5.59
CA GLY A 133 15.40 -4.68 -4.85
C GLY A 133 15.87 -5.97 -5.51
N THR A 134 15.02 -6.98 -5.53
CA THR A 134 15.28 -8.31 -6.10
C THR A 134 14.48 -8.60 -7.37
N GLY A 135 13.46 -7.78 -7.68
CA GLY A 135 12.71 -7.82 -8.92
C GLY A 135 13.40 -7.04 -10.04
N ASP A 136 12.82 -7.10 -11.21
CA ASP A 136 13.27 -6.44 -12.43
C ASP A 136 12.17 -5.60 -13.07
N GLU A 137 12.51 -4.92 -14.15
CA GLU A 137 11.58 -4.06 -14.89
C GLU A 137 10.46 -4.86 -15.57
N GLU A 138 10.71 -6.11 -15.92
CA GLU A 138 9.69 -6.98 -16.51
C GLU A 138 8.64 -7.37 -15.47
N GLU A 139 9.07 -7.75 -14.27
CA GLU A 139 8.16 -8.06 -13.15
C GLU A 139 7.28 -6.83 -12.80
N MET A 140 7.87 -5.63 -12.78
CA MET A 140 7.12 -4.39 -12.53
C MET A 140 6.10 -4.12 -13.63
N SER A 141 6.49 -4.25 -14.89
CA SER A 141 5.63 -4.07 -16.05
C SER A 141 4.47 -5.07 -16.06
N ASN A 142 4.76 -6.32 -15.74
CA ASN A 142 3.79 -7.40 -15.67
C ASN A 142 2.75 -7.15 -14.56
N TRP A 143 3.17 -6.54 -13.46
CA TRP A 143 2.23 -6.17 -12.40
C TRP A 143 1.29 -5.03 -12.81
N VAL A 144 1.80 -4.04 -13.54
CA VAL A 144 0.96 -2.98 -14.13
C VAL A 144 -0.02 -3.59 -15.13
N GLU A 145 0.43 -4.52 -16.00
CA GLU A 145 -0.44 -5.26 -16.92
C GLU A 145 -1.56 -5.99 -16.18
N TYR A 146 -1.19 -6.76 -15.13
CA TYR A 146 -2.17 -7.47 -14.31
C TYR A 146 -3.25 -6.54 -13.75
N CYS A 147 -2.86 -5.38 -13.28
CA CYS A 147 -3.79 -4.43 -12.66
C CYS A 147 -4.62 -3.63 -13.67
N ASN A 148 -4.08 -3.28 -14.82
CA ASN A 148 -4.62 -2.17 -15.61
C ASN A 148 -5.07 -2.52 -17.03
N LEU A 149 -4.56 -3.57 -17.67
CA LEU A 149 -5.06 -3.97 -18.98
C LEU A 149 -6.44 -4.65 -18.89
N GLU A 150 -7.26 -4.44 -19.87
CA GLU A 150 -8.62 -5.00 -19.91
C GLU A 150 -8.59 -6.52 -20.08
N ASN A 151 -8.23 -7.02 -21.27
CA ASN A 151 -8.25 -8.45 -21.59
C ASN A 151 -7.10 -8.88 -22.50
N GLU A 152 -6.27 -7.96 -22.97
CA GLU A 152 -5.05 -8.23 -23.70
C GLU A 152 -3.92 -8.59 -22.74
N GLY A 153 -2.96 -9.34 -23.25
CA GLY A 153 -1.79 -9.72 -22.48
C GLY A 153 -2.00 -10.95 -21.59
N GLN A 154 -0.90 -11.45 -21.10
CA GLN A 154 -0.86 -12.68 -20.30
C GLN A 154 -1.39 -12.46 -18.90
N TYR A 155 -0.99 -11.34 -18.28
CA TYR A 155 -1.28 -11.07 -16.87
C TYR A 155 -2.69 -10.51 -16.68
N ALA A 156 -3.23 -9.75 -17.64
CA ALA A 156 -4.65 -9.39 -17.61
C ALA A 156 -5.55 -10.64 -17.70
N LYS A 157 -5.20 -11.60 -18.55
CA LYS A 157 -5.89 -12.89 -18.62
C LYS A 157 -5.78 -13.69 -17.34
N ARG A 158 -4.61 -13.65 -16.67
CA ARG A 158 -4.41 -14.28 -15.36
C ARG A 158 -5.30 -13.63 -14.28
N ARG A 159 -5.43 -12.30 -14.26
CA ARG A 159 -6.37 -11.60 -13.37
C ARG A 159 -7.80 -12.08 -13.59
N ILE A 160 -8.23 -12.14 -14.85
CA ILE A 160 -9.57 -12.62 -15.23
C ILE A 160 -9.78 -14.07 -14.74
N ALA A 161 -8.81 -14.95 -14.97
CA ALA A 161 -8.86 -16.33 -14.51
C ALA A 161 -8.88 -16.46 -12.98
N ASN A 162 -8.29 -15.50 -12.26
CA ASN A 162 -8.34 -15.41 -10.81
C ASN A 162 -9.70 -14.92 -10.26
N GLY A 163 -10.63 -14.51 -11.14
CA GLY A 163 -11.98 -14.09 -10.78
C GLY A 163 -12.22 -12.58 -10.82
N PHE A 164 -11.26 -11.81 -11.33
CA PHE A 164 -11.35 -10.35 -11.44
C PHE A 164 -11.43 -9.91 -12.89
N PRO A 165 -12.63 -9.96 -13.54
CA PRO A 165 -12.76 -9.66 -14.96
C PRO A 165 -12.44 -8.21 -15.31
N GLN A 166 -12.72 -7.28 -14.41
CA GLN A 166 -12.45 -5.87 -14.62
C GLN A 166 -11.03 -5.49 -14.17
N PRO A 167 -10.39 -4.51 -14.83
CA PRO A 167 -9.13 -3.96 -14.34
C PRO A 167 -9.24 -3.42 -12.91
N HIS A 168 -8.19 -3.62 -12.15
CA HIS A 168 -8.06 -2.99 -10.83
C HIS A 168 -7.90 -1.46 -10.93
N ALA A 169 -7.48 -0.95 -12.09
CA ALA A 169 -7.35 0.47 -12.40
C ALA A 169 -6.50 1.23 -11.36
N VAL A 170 -5.33 0.69 -11.05
CA VAL A 170 -4.37 1.30 -10.12
C VAL A 170 -3.67 2.46 -10.81
N LYS A 171 -3.79 3.67 -10.24
CA LYS A 171 -3.25 4.91 -10.83
C LYS A 171 -1.86 5.27 -10.31
N TYR A 172 -1.56 4.89 -9.06
CA TYR A 172 -0.35 5.35 -8.37
C TYR A 172 0.61 4.20 -8.17
N TRP A 173 1.85 4.41 -8.66
CA TRP A 173 2.93 3.44 -8.62
C TRP A 173 4.22 4.11 -8.18
N SER A 174 5.05 3.41 -7.43
CA SER A 174 6.45 3.78 -7.21
C SER A 174 7.37 2.65 -7.62
N ILE A 175 8.53 3.02 -8.14
CA ILE A 175 9.60 2.11 -8.49
C ILE A 175 10.45 1.92 -7.23
N GLY A 176 10.14 0.86 -6.50
CA GLY A 176 10.75 0.54 -5.22
C GLY A 176 10.28 1.36 -4.04
N ASN A 177 10.74 0.94 -2.87
CA ASN A 177 10.62 1.61 -1.60
C ASN A 177 11.72 1.12 -0.65
N GLU A 178 12.31 2.03 0.11
CA GLU A 178 13.36 1.73 1.10
C GLU A 178 14.52 0.88 0.55
N ASN A 179 15.01 1.21 -0.65
CA ASN A 179 16.03 0.43 -1.37
C ASN A 179 17.46 0.58 -0.79
N TYR A 180 17.59 1.07 0.43
CA TYR A 180 18.87 1.24 1.12
C TYR A 180 19.31 0.01 1.92
N GLY A 181 18.46 -0.98 2.07
CA GLY A 181 18.74 -2.20 2.82
C GLY A 181 19.68 -3.16 2.10
N LYS A 182 20.15 -4.17 2.85
CA LYS A 182 21.01 -5.25 2.35
C LYS A 182 20.30 -6.62 2.44
N TRP A 183 19.02 -6.62 2.45
CA TRP A 183 18.14 -7.79 2.49
C TRP A 183 17.76 -8.25 1.10
#